data_b37f32db5c84fbba5573db2ae856278b
#
_entry.id   b37f32db5c84fbba5573db2ae856278b
#
_cell.length_a   1.000
_cell.length_b   1.000
_cell.length_c   1.000
_cell.angle_alpha   90.00
_cell.angle_beta   90.00
_cell.angle_gamma   90.00
#
_symmetry.space_group_name_H-M   'P 1'
#
loop_
_entity.id
_entity.type
_entity.pdbx_description
1 polymer ?
#
loop_
_entity_poly.entity_id
_entity_poly.type
_entity_poly.pdbx_seq_one_letter_code
_entity_poly.pdbx_strand_id
1 'polypeptide(L)'
;MKTDSILIFLTFFFFFCITAVDASAQEMVPEGYQIVDSVIYRPAAVMDSTLVGKDIFNHVSSNVSQTSELKDAMAAHVAGNADRKLSGYRVRIFFDNKQTARTESEETLKKFESLYHDVTAYRSYANPYFKVTVGDFRTKSEAMALLERIRYEFPSAFVVKENISFPVVDTENAFVVDTVKVLRPIR
;
A
#
# COMPACT_ATOMS: atom_id res chain seq x y z
N MET A 1 18.68 66.66 25.53
CA MET A 1 18.72 66.41 24.09
C MET A 1 19.51 65.16 23.64
N LYS A 2 19.97 64.28 24.52
CA LYS A 2 20.61 63.00 24.16
C LYS A 2 19.79 61.76 24.40
N THR A 3 18.71 61.85 25.19
CA THR A 3 17.85 60.74 25.53
C THR A 3 16.77 60.46 24.47
N ASP A 4 16.31 61.49 23.80
CA ASP A 4 15.22 61.34 22.78
C ASP A 4 15.72 60.66 21.48
N SER A 5 17.03 60.88 21.13
CA SER A 5 17.64 60.25 19.96
C SER A 5 17.85 58.74 20.13
N ILE A 6 18.12 58.29 21.35
CA ILE A 6 18.29 56.83 21.66
C ILE A 6 16.92 56.10 21.63
N LEU A 7 15.88 56.79 22.11
CA LEU A 7 14.53 56.23 22.12
C LEU A 7 13.98 56.04 20.71
N ILE A 8 14.24 57.00 19.79
CA ILE A 8 13.85 56.92 18.37
C ILE A 8 14.63 55.81 17.65
N PHE A 9 15.90 55.61 17.98
CA PHE A 9 16.71 54.54 17.39
C PHE A 9 16.24 53.15 17.90
N LEU A 10 15.84 53.02 19.15
CA LEU A 10 15.34 51.79 19.72
C LEU A 10 13.96 51.40 19.17
N THR A 11 13.10 52.38 18.93
CA THR A 11 11.78 52.14 18.32
C THR A 11 11.89 51.78 16.84
N PHE A 12 12.86 52.36 16.13
CA PHE A 12 13.11 52.01 14.70
C PHE A 12 13.73 50.61 14.55
N PHE A 13 14.59 50.20 15.50
CA PHE A 13 15.17 48.88 15.55
C PHE A 13 14.13 47.80 15.92
N PHE A 14 13.20 48.12 16.80
CA PHE A 14 12.10 47.19 17.16
C PHE A 14 11.09 47.04 16.02
N PHE A 15 10.87 48.08 15.22
CA PHE A 15 9.96 48.00 14.06
C PHE A 15 10.58 47.24 12.86
N PHE A 16 11.89 47.18 12.77
CA PHE A 16 12.59 46.44 11.72
C PHE A 16 12.66 44.93 11.98
N CYS A 17 12.49 44.48 13.25
CA CYS A 17 12.48 43.07 13.60
C CYS A 17 11.14 42.38 13.39
N ILE A 18 10.06 43.08 13.04
CA ILE A 18 8.69 42.50 12.93
C ILE A 18 8.36 42.10 11.47
N THR A 19 9.19 42.41 10.52
CA THR A 19 9.06 41.91 9.14
C THR A 19 9.94 40.70 8.87
N ALA A 20 9.94 39.71 9.76
CA ALA A 20 10.27 38.36 9.33
C ALA A 20 9.07 37.87 8.50
N VAL A 21 9.08 38.28 7.23
CA VAL A 21 8.22 37.67 6.22
C VAL A 21 8.60 36.22 6.20
N ASP A 22 7.66 35.36 6.55
CA ASP A 22 7.74 33.94 6.24
C ASP A 22 7.97 33.84 4.72
N ALA A 23 9.23 33.73 4.33
CA ALA A 23 9.59 33.32 3.00
C ALA A 23 9.23 31.83 2.90
N SER A 24 7.95 31.55 2.73
CA SER A 24 7.52 30.26 2.19
C SER A 24 8.23 30.18 0.85
N ALA A 25 9.24 29.29 0.78
CA ALA A 25 9.92 28.96 -0.45
C ALA A 25 8.84 28.47 -1.43
N GLN A 26 8.34 29.37 -2.28
CA GLN A 26 7.53 28.98 -3.41
C GLN A 26 8.44 28.12 -4.28
N GLU A 27 8.13 26.83 -4.29
CA GLU A 27 8.80 25.85 -5.15
C GLU A 27 8.56 26.31 -6.59
N MET A 28 9.60 26.93 -7.19
CA MET A 28 9.52 27.47 -8.55
C MET A 28 9.41 26.31 -9.51
N VAL A 29 8.21 26.10 -10.07
CA VAL A 29 7.99 25.12 -11.13
C VAL A 29 8.57 25.68 -12.42
N PRO A 30 9.54 25.00 -13.07
CA PRO A 30 10.08 25.43 -14.35
C PRO A 30 8.98 25.54 -15.41
N GLU A 31 9.14 26.51 -16.32
CA GLU A 31 8.20 26.69 -17.43
C GLU A 31 8.12 25.41 -18.29
N GLY A 32 6.91 24.96 -18.60
CA GLY A 32 6.68 23.69 -19.32
C GLY A 32 6.59 22.43 -18.43
N TYR A 33 6.64 22.59 -17.11
CA TYR A 33 6.45 21.49 -16.17
C TYR A 33 5.25 21.74 -15.24
N GLN A 34 4.65 20.66 -14.79
CA GLN A 34 3.61 20.67 -13.75
C GLN A 34 4.00 19.76 -12.60
N ILE A 35 3.60 20.12 -11.40
CA ILE A 35 3.74 19.24 -10.22
C ILE A 35 2.60 18.23 -10.25
N VAL A 36 2.96 16.95 -10.21
CA VAL A 36 1.99 15.85 -10.15
C VAL A 36 2.34 14.96 -8.95
N ASP A 37 1.34 14.55 -8.21
CA ASP A 37 1.52 13.58 -7.15
C ASP A 37 1.84 12.21 -7.76
N SER A 38 2.96 11.63 -7.33
CA SER A 38 3.40 10.31 -7.74
C SER A 38 3.54 9.42 -6.51
N VAL A 39 3.08 8.20 -6.63
CA VAL A 39 3.18 7.20 -5.57
C VAL A 39 4.53 6.51 -5.67
N ILE A 40 5.26 6.48 -4.57
CA ILE A 40 6.47 5.68 -4.42
C ILE A 40 6.29 4.65 -3.30
N TYR A 41 6.88 3.49 -3.50
CA TYR A 41 6.93 2.44 -2.49
C TYR A 41 8.26 2.53 -1.78
N ARG A 42 8.23 2.80 -0.48
CA ARG A 42 9.42 2.73 0.37
C ARG A 42 9.34 1.48 1.24
N PRO A 43 10.45 0.80 1.50
CA PRO A 43 10.47 -0.19 2.56
C PRO A 43 9.94 0.45 3.84
N ALA A 44 9.03 -0.24 4.54
CA ALA A 44 8.60 0.21 5.86
C ALA A 44 9.83 0.34 6.77
N ALA A 45 9.75 1.28 7.73
CA ALA A 45 10.81 1.44 8.72
C ALA A 45 11.16 0.06 9.29
N VAL A 46 12.45 -0.24 9.34
CA VAL A 46 12.98 -1.55 9.73
C VAL A 46 12.31 -1.98 11.04
N MET A 47 11.39 -2.94 10.95
CA MET A 47 10.93 -3.65 12.14
C MET A 47 12.13 -4.31 12.78
N ASP A 48 12.21 -4.32 14.09
CA ASP A 48 13.26 -5.00 14.80
C ASP A 48 13.25 -6.48 14.40
N SER A 49 14.17 -6.86 13.51
CA SER A 49 14.29 -8.22 12.98
C SER A 49 14.51 -9.25 14.10
N THR A 50 14.95 -8.79 15.28
CA THR A 50 15.13 -9.66 16.45
C THR A 50 13.80 -10.16 17.00
N LEU A 51 12.68 -9.51 16.66
CA LEU A 51 11.33 -9.89 17.10
C LEU A 51 10.62 -10.80 16.10
N VAL A 52 11.11 -10.90 14.87
CA VAL A 52 10.49 -11.74 13.83
C VAL A 52 10.57 -13.21 14.21
N GLY A 53 9.44 -13.91 14.14
CA GLY A 53 9.33 -15.34 14.49
C GLY A 53 9.37 -15.65 15.99
N LYS A 54 9.46 -14.64 16.85
CA LYS A 54 9.37 -14.84 18.30
C LYS A 54 7.92 -14.88 18.74
N ASP A 55 7.64 -15.86 19.58
CA ASP A 55 6.35 -15.92 20.28
C ASP A 55 6.27 -14.78 21.30
N ILE A 56 5.20 -13.96 21.18
CA ILE A 56 4.94 -12.83 22.09
C ILE A 56 4.83 -13.25 23.56
N PHE A 57 4.43 -14.49 23.82
CA PHE A 57 4.30 -15.03 25.18
C PHE A 57 5.62 -15.51 25.80
N ASN A 58 6.63 -15.70 24.97
CA ASN A 58 7.98 -16.14 25.38
C ASN A 58 9.01 -14.99 25.32
N HIS A 59 8.56 -13.75 25.11
CA HIS A 59 9.46 -12.60 25.06
C HIS A 59 10.00 -12.28 26.45
N VAL A 60 11.33 -12.13 26.57
CA VAL A 60 12.05 -11.96 27.84
C VAL A 60 11.55 -10.80 28.72
N SER A 61 10.92 -9.79 28.13
CA SER A 61 10.38 -8.63 28.83
C SER A 61 8.90 -8.74 29.21
N SER A 62 8.22 -9.83 28.80
CA SER A 62 6.80 -10.03 29.11
C SER A 62 6.62 -11.26 30.02
N ASN A 63 6.02 -11.04 31.19
CA ASN A 63 5.62 -12.13 32.09
C ASN A 63 4.13 -12.39 31.92
N VAL A 64 3.77 -13.34 31.08
CA VAL A 64 2.38 -13.73 30.84
C VAL A 64 2.04 -14.92 31.75
N SER A 65 1.20 -14.67 32.74
CA SER A 65 0.64 -15.73 33.61
C SER A 65 -0.68 -16.23 33.01
N GLN A 66 -0.71 -17.50 32.63
CA GLN A 66 -1.92 -18.16 32.11
C GLN A 66 -1.97 -19.62 32.57
N THR A 67 -3.17 -20.20 32.62
CA THR A 67 -3.34 -21.61 32.95
C THR A 67 -2.87 -22.50 31.79
N SER A 68 -2.50 -23.75 32.12
CA SER A 68 -2.10 -24.74 31.10
C SER A 68 -3.19 -24.97 30.05
N GLU A 69 -4.46 -25.04 30.49
CA GLU A 69 -5.63 -25.26 29.61
C GLU A 69 -5.78 -24.11 28.59
N LEU A 70 -5.56 -22.87 29.03
CA LEU A 70 -5.61 -21.71 28.14
C LEU A 70 -4.44 -21.74 27.13
N LYS A 71 -3.24 -22.10 27.60
CA LYS A 71 -2.07 -22.24 26.73
C LYS A 71 -2.30 -23.29 25.65
N ASP A 72 -2.84 -24.46 26.01
CA ASP A 72 -3.12 -25.55 25.08
C ASP A 72 -4.24 -25.17 24.10
N ALA A 73 -5.29 -24.49 24.56
CA ALA A 73 -6.35 -23.98 23.70
C ALA A 73 -5.83 -22.95 22.68
N MET A 74 -4.93 -22.05 23.10
CA MET A 74 -4.30 -21.09 22.21
C MET A 74 -3.39 -21.78 21.20
N ALA A 75 -2.59 -22.74 21.61
CA ALA A 75 -1.74 -23.50 20.69
C ALA A 75 -2.56 -24.25 19.63
N ALA A 76 -3.65 -24.91 20.03
CA ALA A 76 -4.58 -25.56 19.12
C ALA A 76 -5.24 -24.56 18.16
N HIS A 77 -5.63 -23.36 18.63
CA HIS A 77 -6.20 -22.30 17.80
C HIS A 77 -5.20 -21.79 16.77
N VAL A 78 -3.95 -21.54 17.17
CA VAL A 78 -2.87 -21.10 16.27
C VAL A 78 -2.56 -22.16 15.22
N ALA A 79 -2.47 -23.44 15.62
CA ALA A 79 -2.27 -24.53 14.68
C ALA A 79 -3.40 -24.64 13.63
N GLY A 80 -4.65 -24.38 14.04
CA GLY A 80 -5.79 -24.36 13.12
C GLY A 80 -5.83 -23.13 12.18
N ASN A 81 -5.02 -22.12 12.40
CA ASN A 81 -5.01 -20.92 11.54
C ASN A 81 -4.44 -21.17 10.14
N ALA A 82 -3.61 -22.21 9.97
CA ALA A 82 -3.03 -22.56 8.67
C ALA A 82 -4.11 -22.87 7.61
N ASP A 83 -5.23 -23.43 8.03
CA ASP A 83 -6.35 -23.80 7.15
C ASP A 83 -7.41 -22.70 7.00
N ARG A 84 -7.27 -21.61 7.73
CA ARG A 84 -8.23 -20.50 7.66
C ARG A 84 -8.09 -19.73 6.36
N LYS A 85 -9.24 -19.40 5.79
CA LYS A 85 -9.34 -18.60 4.57
C LYS A 85 -9.94 -17.25 4.91
N LEU A 86 -9.34 -16.21 4.39
CA LEU A 86 -9.86 -14.85 4.48
C LEU A 86 -10.82 -14.60 3.30
N SER A 87 -12.07 -14.27 3.59
CA SER A 87 -13.00 -13.84 2.53
C SER A 87 -12.76 -12.38 2.17
N GLY A 88 -12.64 -12.10 0.89
CA GLY A 88 -12.40 -10.76 0.37
C GLY A 88 -12.88 -10.61 -1.07
N TYR A 89 -12.24 -9.72 -1.81
CA TYR A 89 -12.59 -9.38 -3.17
C TYR A 89 -11.36 -9.44 -4.06
N ARG A 90 -11.57 -9.92 -5.29
CA ARG A 90 -10.59 -9.91 -6.39
C ARG A 90 -11.21 -9.30 -7.63
N VAL A 91 -10.40 -8.85 -8.55
CA VAL A 91 -10.88 -8.49 -9.88
C VAL A 91 -10.62 -9.65 -10.82
N ARG A 92 -11.67 -10.15 -11.47
CA ARG A 92 -11.57 -11.22 -12.48
C ARG A 92 -11.40 -10.59 -13.83
N ILE A 93 -10.28 -10.89 -14.50
CA ILE A 93 -9.92 -10.33 -15.82
C ILE A 93 -10.11 -11.33 -16.95
N PHE A 94 -10.21 -12.64 -16.63
CA PHE A 94 -10.45 -13.70 -17.61
C PHE A 94 -11.34 -14.79 -17.00
N PHE A 95 -12.29 -15.28 -17.81
CA PHE A 95 -13.16 -16.39 -17.44
C PHE A 95 -13.74 -17.03 -18.71
N ASP A 96 -13.25 -18.22 -19.10
CA ASP A 96 -13.74 -18.93 -20.29
C ASP A 96 -13.52 -20.44 -20.15
N ASN A 97 -14.28 -21.23 -20.91
CA ASN A 97 -14.20 -22.71 -20.97
C ASN A 97 -13.94 -23.25 -22.38
N LYS A 98 -13.64 -22.40 -23.36
CA LYS A 98 -13.30 -22.79 -24.71
C LYS A 98 -12.03 -23.66 -24.73
N GLN A 99 -11.84 -24.41 -25.81
CA GLN A 99 -10.64 -25.22 -25.99
C GLN A 99 -9.34 -24.41 -25.94
N THR A 100 -9.38 -23.14 -26.37
CA THR A 100 -8.27 -22.19 -26.34
C THR A 100 -8.09 -21.50 -24.97
N ALA A 101 -9.06 -21.59 -24.05
CA ALA A 101 -9.08 -20.87 -22.78
C ALA A 101 -7.83 -21.11 -21.91
N ARG A 102 -7.20 -22.28 -22.04
CA ARG A 102 -5.94 -22.58 -21.34
C ARG A 102 -4.83 -21.63 -21.78
N THR A 103 -4.62 -21.47 -23.07
CA THR A 103 -3.57 -20.60 -23.63
C THR A 103 -3.92 -19.13 -23.41
N GLU A 104 -5.16 -18.74 -23.74
CA GLU A 104 -5.64 -17.36 -23.56
C GLU A 104 -5.54 -16.89 -22.10
N SER A 105 -5.83 -17.77 -21.12
CA SER A 105 -5.67 -17.41 -19.71
C SER A 105 -4.21 -17.19 -19.31
N GLU A 106 -3.28 -17.94 -19.91
CA GLU A 106 -1.85 -17.75 -19.65
C GLU A 106 -1.31 -16.46 -20.30
N GLU A 107 -1.73 -16.16 -21.51
CA GLU A 107 -1.39 -14.90 -22.19
C GLU A 107 -1.96 -13.69 -21.44
N THR A 108 -3.22 -13.79 -20.97
CA THR A 108 -3.85 -12.75 -20.16
C THR A 108 -3.09 -12.52 -18.85
N LEU A 109 -2.65 -13.60 -18.18
CA LEU A 109 -1.83 -13.51 -16.98
C LEU A 109 -0.53 -12.75 -17.26
N LYS A 110 0.24 -13.19 -18.27
CA LYS A 110 1.52 -12.58 -18.66
C LYS A 110 1.35 -11.11 -19.05
N LYS A 111 0.29 -10.79 -19.81
CA LYS A 111 -0.04 -9.41 -20.18
C LYS A 111 -0.28 -8.57 -18.91
N PHE A 112 -1.05 -9.08 -17.96
CA PHE A 112 -1.34 -8.36 -16.72
C PHE A 112 -0.07 -8.13 -15.90
N GLU A 113 0.73 -9.16 -15.68
CA GLU A 113 1.99 -9.08 -14.92
C GLU A 113 3.00 -8.11 -15.55
N SER A 114 3.01 -7.99 -16.87
CA SER A 114 3.88 -7.03 -17.58
C SER A 114 3.44 -5.57 -17.42
N LEU A 115 2.16 -5.32 -17.17
CA LEU A 115 1.59 -3.97 -17.04
C LEU A 115 1.46 -3.52 -15.57
N TYR A 116 1.23 -4.47 -14.65
CA TYR A 116 0.88 -4.21 -13.25
C TYR A 116 1.71 -5.08 -12.30
N HIS A 117 3.00 -4.77 -12.16
CA HIS A 117 3.94 -5.53 -11.33
C HIS A 117 3.64 -5.43 -9.83
N ASP A 118 2.86 -4.44 -9.41
CA ASP A 118 2.48 -4.14 -8.04
C ASP A 118 1.28 -4.97 -7.55
N VAL A 119 0.62 -5.72 -8.42
CA VAL A 119 -0.60 -6.47 -8.10
C VAL A 119 -0.42 -7.95 -8.41
N THR A 120 -0.61 -8.79 -7.41
CA THR A 120 -0.51 -10.25 -7.59
C THR A 120 -1.63 -10.77 -8.48
N ALA A 121 -1.28 -11.65 -9.41
CA ALA A 121 -2.21 -12.31 -10.31
C ALA A 121 -2.26 -13.82 -10.05
N TYR A 122 -3.44 -14.40 -10.19
CA TYR A 122 -3.72 -15.80 -9.92
C TYR A 122 -4.45 -16.42 -11.10
N ARG A 123 -3.85 -17.48 -11.67
CA ARG A 123 -4.51 -18.30 -12.67
C ARG A 123 -4.98 -19.59 -12.02
N SER A 124 -6.22 -19.95 -12.22
CA SER A 124 -6.79 -21.19 -11.68
C SER A 124 -7.74 -21.84 -12.66
N TYR A 125 -7.89 -23.15 -12.52
CA TYR A 125 -8.86 -23.97 -13.27
C TYR A 125 -9.93 -24.48 -12.31
N ALA A 126 -11.18 -24.17 -12.63
CA ALA A 126 -12.35 -24.71 -11.94
C ALA A 126 -13.25 -25.33 -13.00
N ASN A 127 -13.14 -26.66 -13.15
CA ASN A 127 -13.79 -27.42 -14.23
C ASN A 127 -15.21 -26.91 -14.54
N PRO A 128 -15.52 -26.53 -15.79
CA PRO A 128 -14.66 -26.55 -16.99
C PRO A 128 -13.92 -25.20 -17.28
N TYR A 129 -13.93 -24.25 -16.39
CA TYR A 129 -13.51 -22.87 -16.63
C TYR A 129 -12.05 -22.61 -16.21
N PHE A 130 -11.30 -21.95 -17.11
CA PHE A 130 -10.07 -21.24 -16.77
C PHE A 130 -10.42 -19.82 -16.32
N LYS A 131 -9.81 -19.38 -15.23
CA LYS A 131 -10.00 -18.03 -14.69
C LYS A 131 -8.68 -17.37 -14.31
N VAL A 132 -8.59 -16.07 -14.53
CA VAL A 132 -7.51 -15.22 -14.02
C VAL A 132 -8.15 -14.15 -13.14
N THR A 133 -7.68 -14.08 -11.89
CA THR A 133 -8.12 -13.10 -10.89
C THR A 133 -6.90 -12.35 -10.37
N VAL A 134 -7.07 -11.08 -10.04
CA VAL A 134 -5.97 -10.20 -9.65
C VAL A 134 -6.30 -9.42 -8.38
N GLY A 135 -5.27 -9.20 -7.58
CA GLY A 135 -5.34 -8.49 -6.30
C GLY A 135 -6.01 -9.29 -5.18
N ASP A 136 -5.67 -8.95 -3.96
CA ASP A 136 -6.27 -9.47 -2.73
C ASP A 136 -6.79 -8.29 -1.92
N PHE A 137 -8.10 -8.00 -2.00
CA PHE A 137 -8.71 -6.83 -1.37
C PHE A 137 -9.67 -7.25 -0.26
N ARG A 138 -9.62 -6.54 0.86
CA ARG A 138 -10.54 -6.81 1.98
C ARG A 138 -11.91 -6.18 1.73
N THR A 139 -11.96 -5.08 1.01
CA THR A 139 -13.19 -4.34 0.73
C THR A 139 -13.50 -4.30 -0.78
N LYS A 140 -14.79 -4.19 -1.09
CA LYS A 140 -15.23 -4.04 -2.47
C LYS A 140 -14.73 -2.72 -3.09
N SER A 141 -14.61 -1.67 -2.28
CA SER A 141 -14.15 -0.36 -2.74
C SER A 141 -12.71 -0.39 -3.23
N GLU A 142 -11.81 -1.09 -2.52
CA GLU A 142 -10.43 -1.30 -2.96
C GLU A 142 -10.37 -2.07 -4.30
N ALA A 143 -11.15 -3.15 -4.43
CA ALA A 143 -11.24 -3.91 -5.67
C ALA A 143 -11.79 -3.07 -6.83
N MET A 144 -12.76 -2.18 -6.57
CA MET A 144 -13.31 -1.25 -7.56
C MET A 144 -12.28 -0.22 -8.01
N ALA A 145 -11.42 0.27 -7.11
CA ALA A 145 -10.34 1.18 -7.47
C ALA A 145 -9.33 0.51 -8.43
N LEU A 146 -8.97 -0.75 -8.19
CA LEU A 146 -8.16 -1.50 -9.15
C LEU A 146 -8.90 -1.69 -10.46
N LEU A 147 -10.18 -2.09 -10.43
CA LEU A 147 -10.99 -2.30 -11.63
C LEU A 147 -10.99 -1.05 -12.53
N GLU A 148 -11.16 0.14 -11.95
CA GLU A 148 -11.15 1.40 -12.70
C GLU A 148 -9.76 1.66 -13.35
N ARG A 149 -8.67 1.35 -12.61
CA ARG A 149 -7.29 1.49 -13.12
C ARG A 149 -7.00 0.59 -14.33
N ILE A 150 -7.58 -0.63 -14.36
CA ILE A 150 -7.27 -1.63 -15.40
C ILE A 150 -8.33 -1.72 -16.50
N ARG A 151 -9.45 -1.01 -16.37
CA ARG A 151 -10.62 -1.13 -17.26
C ARG A 151 -10.31 -0.90 -18.73
N TYR A 152 -9.35 -0.02 -19.02
CA TYR A 152 -8.96 0.27 -20.40
C TYR A 152 -8.32 -0.96 -21.07
N GLU A 153 -7.47 -1.68 -20.36
CA GLU A 153 -6.74 -2.86 -20.89
C GLU A 153 -7.57 -4.15 -20.78
N PHE A 154 -8.45 -4.23 -19.81
CA PHE A 154 -9.29 -5.39 -19.52
C PHE A 154 -10.76 -4.97 -19.36
N PRO A 155 -11.44 -4.63 -20.48
CA PRO A 155 -12.81 -4.07 -20.44
C PRO A 155 -13.86 -5.07 -19.91
N SER A 156 -13.60 -6.38 -20.00
CA SER A 156 -14.46 -7.45 -19.46
C SER A 156 -14.23 -7.77 -18.00
N ALA A 157 -13.33 -7.04 -17.32
CA ALA A 157 -13.02 -7.27 -15.93
C ALA A 157 -14.19 -6.91 -15.01
N PHE A 158 -14.33 -7.65 -13.90
CA PHE A 158 -15.36 -7.40 -12.88
C PHE A 158 -14.92 -7.88 -11.50
N VAL A 159 -15.48 -7.27 -10.45
CA VAL A 159 -15.19 -7.63 -9.07
C VAL A 159 -15.93 -8.90 -8.68
N VAL A 160 -15.22 -9.84 -8.05
CA VAL A 160 -15.75 -11.08 -7.49
C VAL A 160 -15.42 -11.21 -6.01
N LYS A 161 -16.30 -11.84 -5.26
CA LYS A 161 -16.03 -12.24 -3.88
C LYS A 161 -15.41 -13.63 -3.89
N GLU A 162 -14.21 -13.76 -3.38
CA GLU A 162 -13.46 -15.02 -3.30
C GLU A 162 -12.64 -15.09 -2.00
N ASN A 163 -12.06 -16.24 -1.73
CA ASN A 163 -11.06 -16.35 -0.69
C ASN A 163 -9.77 -15.67 -1.18
N ILE A 164 -9.25 -14.79 -0.37
CA ILE A 164 -8.03 -14.05 -0.62
C ILE A 164 -6.89 -14.58 0.23
N SER A 165 -5.67 -14.30 -0.19
CA SER A 165 -4.47 -14.57 0.60
C SER A 165 -4.37 -13.63 1.78
N PHE A 166 -3.79 -14.10 2.88
CA PHE A 166 -3.46 -13.21 3.98
C PHE A 166 -2.37 -12.23 3.54
N PRO A 167 -2.45 -10.97 3.99
CA PRO A 167 -1.41 -10.01 3.68
C PRO A 167 -0.08 -10.49 4.26
N VAL A 168 0.98 -10.29 3.50
CA VAL A 168 2.34 -10.60 3.96
C VAL A 168 2.74 -9.57 4.99
N VAL A 169 3.06 -10.03 6.19
CA VAL A 169 3.46 -9.19 7.35
C VAL A 169 4.92 -9.41 7.73
N ASP A 170 5.75 -9.76 6.77
CA ASP A 170 7.19 -9.85 7.00
C ASP A 170 7.91 -8.53 6.69
N THR A 171 9.14 -8.40 7.19
CA THR A 171 9.96 -7.20 7.03
C THR A 171 10.47 -7.02 5.60
N GLU A 172 10.53 -8.07 4.80
CA GLU A 172 11.09 -8.03 3.45
C GLU A 172 10.07 -7.50 2.44
N ASN A 173 8.78 -7.67 2.74
CA ASN A 173 7.67 -7.29 1.86
C ASN A 173 6.82 -6.13 2.40
N ALA A 174 7.20 -5.54 3.54
CA ALA A 174 6.51 -4.40 4.09
C ALA A 174 6.93 -3.11 3.38
N PHE A 175 6.10 -2.63 2.48
CA PHE A 175 6.28 -1.33 1.83
C PHE A 175 5.29 -0.32 2.40
N VAL A 176 5.78 0.89 2.64
CA VAL A 176 4.93 2.05 2.89
C VAL A 176 4.76 2.79 1.58
N VAL A 177 3.51 3.09 1.26
CA VAL A 177 3.17 3.92 0.12
C VAL A 177 3.33 5.38 0.54
N ASP A 178 4.22 6.09 -0.12
CA ASP A 178 4.45 7.50 0.11
C ASP A 178 4.11 8.30 -1.15
N THR A 179 3.54 9.48 -0.97
CA THR A 179 3.19 10.36 -2.08
C THR A 179 4.23 11.45 -2.19
N VAL A 180 4.92 11.48 -3.31
CA VAL A 180 5.92 12.52 -3.62
C VAL A 180 5.47 13.37 -4.78
N LYS A 181 5.79 14.66 -4.70
CA LYS A 181 5.57 15.60 -5.79
C LYS A 181 6.69 15.45 -6.82
N VAL A 182 6.34 15.18 -8.05
CA VAL A 182 7.29 15.07 -9.17
C VAL A 182 6.95 16.08 -10.26
N LEU A 183 7.97 16.61 -10.90
CA LEU A 183 7.81 17.49 -12.05
C LEU A 183 7.56 16.63 -13.30
N ARG A 184 6.44 16.88 -13.98
CA ARG A 184 6.11 16.28 -15.28
C ARG A 184 6.06 17.34 -16.36
N PRO A 185 6.62 17.08 -17.56
CA PRO A 185 6.45 18.00 -18.69
C PRO A 185 4.97 18.06 -19.09
N ILE A 186 4.49 19.26 -19.36
CA ILE A 186 3.15 19.51 -19.93
C ILE A 186 3.24 19.09 -21.40
N ARG A 187 2.40 18.13 -21.81
CA ARG A 187 2.28 17.72 -23.20
C ARG A 187 1.31 18.61 -23.95
#